data_ec3e9c6a155b2bf8d0c02fa6cdc2e29f
#
_entry.id   ec3e9c6a155b2bf8d0c02fa6cdc2e29f
#
_cell.length_a   1.000
_cell.length_b   1.000
_cell.length_c   1.000
_cell.angle_alpha   90.00
_cell.angle_beta   90.00
_cell.angle_gamma   90.00
#
_symmetry.space_group_name_H-M   'P 1'
#
loop_
_entity.id
_entity.type
_entity.pdbx_description
1 polymer ?
#
loop_
_entity_poly.entity_id
_entity_poly.type
_entity_poly.pdbx_seq_one_letter_code
_entity_poly.pdbx_strand_id
1 'polypeptide(L)'
;MSNLDDLFRQETSGHSSTNPFEQPFDKEAWAQKKQELRQWAYETIDAATTAIAQSGDEFQRYLDVQSRFDRYSVSNALLILTQRPEATRIAEFDSWKEQGVFIRRKETGFYILEPGEEYRREDGSTGISYNLKKMFDIAQTTANPKPEQPAYPDDRMRIKALMDRAPVPIVIGDSLPPEMHALYQPDTRNIVIRRGMDAGDIFRALAQELAHAELDRGDGRYSRSHFTFHAYCASYMLCKQFGVDTSSFRFHRVPEKLKDMEPQQIRAELTVMKDAAHDMARRMNRMLAQQRQQQRQQQRPEPAR
;
A
#
# COMPACT_ATOMS: atom_id res chain seq x y z
N MET A 1 -4.42 29.37 3.44
CA MET A 1 -3.77 28.10 3.69
C MET A 1 -2.36 28.42 4.18
N SER A 2 -2.13 28.27 5.48
CA SER A 2 -0.81 28.50 6.06
C SER A 2 0.09 27.37 5.60
N ASN A 3 1.19 27.72 4.93
CA ASN A 3 2.13 26.74 4.40
C ASN A 3 2.90 26.12 5.58
N LEU A 4 2.76 24.81 5.79
CA LEU A 4 3.47 24.07 6.85
C LEU A 4 4.99 24.27 6.81
N ASP A 5 5.52 24.60 5.64
CA ASP A 5 6.95 24.88 5.44
C ASP A 5 7.48 26.08 6.23
N ASP A 6 6.60 27.05 6.53
CA ASP A 6 7.02 28.22 7.30
C ASP A 6 7.27 27.90 8.78
N LEU A 7 6.64 26.83 9.30
CA LEU A 7 6.88 26.33 10.66
C LEU A 7 8.26 25.68 10.84
N PHE A 8 8.87 25.20 9.75
CA PHE A 8 10.13 24.42 9.79
C PHE A 8 11.31 25.10 9.09
N ARG A 9 11.13 26.27 8.47
CA ARG A 9 12.21 26.99 7.76
C ARG A 9 13.37 27.42 8.65
N GLN A 10 13.20 27.45 9.97
CA GLN A 10 14.25 27.89 10.90
C GLN A 10 15.30 26.82 11.24
N GLU A 11 15.06 25.52 10.94
CA GLU A 11 15.95 24.44 11.37
C GLU A 11 17.03 24.02 10.36
N THR A 12 17.03 24.53 9.12
CA THR A 12 17.97 24.09 8.07
C THR A 12 19.05 25.10 7.68
N SER A 13 19.17 26.22 8.38
CA SER A 13 20.17 27.25 8.07
C SER A 13 21.22 27.45 9.17
N GLY A 14 21.82 26.38 9.69
CA GLY A 14 22.75 26.47 10.79
C GLY A 14 24.02 25.66 10.63
N HIS A 15 24.85 25.97 9.66
CA HIS A 15 26.29 25.74 9.77
C HIS A 15 27.03 27.00 9.28
N SER A 16 27.20 27.96 10.20
CA SER A 16 28.29 28.93 10.14
C SER A 16 28.45 29.59 11.52
N SER A 17 29.60 29.33 12.13
CA SER A 17 30.37 30.11 13.12
C SER A 17 29.62 30.81 14.25
N THR A 18 29.88 30.34 15.46
CA THR A 18 30.06 31.09 16.73
C THR A 18 29.19 32.34 16.92
N ASN A 19 28.08 32.17 17.65
CA ASN A 19 27.47 33.28 18.36
C ASN A 19 27.14 32.85 19.80
N PRO A 20 27.54 33.56 20.84
CA PRO A 20 27.43 33.14 22.25
C PRO A 20 26.05 33.33 22.89
N PHE A 21 24.98 33.48 22.10
CA PHE A 21 23.60 33.55 22.56
C PHE A 21 22.74 32.48 21.88
N GLU A 22 23.07 31.19 22.11
CA GLU A 22 22.08 30.13 21.87
C GLU A 22 20.96 30.33 22.90
N GLN A 23 19.77 30.66 22.42
CA GLN A 23 18.59 30.60 23.26
C GLN A 23 18.45 29.16 23.79
N PRO A 24 18.23 28.98 25.10
CA PRO A 24 18.07 27.64 25.67
C PRO A 24 16.92 26.93 24.94
N PHE A 25 17.16 25.65 24.59
CA PHE A 25 16.16 24.80 23.92
C PHE A 25 14.85 24.84 24.71
N ASP A 26 13.83 25.45 24.11
CA ASP A 26 12.49 25.55 24.70
C ASP A 26 11.76 24.21 24.52
N LYS A 27 11.83 23.39 25.57
CA LYS A 27 11.20 22.08 25.63
C LYS A 27 9.68 22.15 25.50
N GLU A 28 9.05 23.20 26.00
CA GLU A 28 7.60 23.37 25.97
C GLU A 28 7.13 23.73 24.56
N ALA A 29 7.77 24.71 23.92
CA ALA A 29 7.49 25.09 22.55
C ALA A 29 7.71 23.91 21.56
N TRP A 30 8.76 23.12 21.79
CA TRP A 30 9.03 21.91 20.99
C TRP A 30 7.93 20.84 21.19
N ALA A 31 7.49 20.60 22.42
CA ALA A 31 6.43 19.64 22.72
C ALA A 31 5.09 20.08 22.11
N GLN A 32 4.76 21.36 22.20
CA GLN A 32 3.58 21.93 21.58
C GLN A 32 3.58 21.78 20.05
N LYS A 33 4.67 22.13 19.40
CA LYS A 33 4.85 21.98 17.95
C LYS A 33 4.71 20.52 17.51
N LYS A 34 5.25 19.57 18.26
CA LYS A 34 5.10 18.14 18.01
C LYS A 34 3.64 17.70 18.15
N GLN A 35 2.90 18.24 19.09
CA GLN A 35 1.48 17.96 19.29
C GLN A 35 0.64 18.53 18.15
N GLU A 36 0.86 19.77 17.74
CA GLU A 36 0.19 20.43 16.62
C GLU A 36 0.38 19.65 15.31
N LEU A 37 1.61 19.22 15.05
CA LEU A 37 1.92 18.43 13.86
C LEU A 37 1.21 17.06 13.87
N ARG A 38 1.11 16.44 15.04
CA ARG A 38 0.37 15.17 15.20
C ARG A 38 -1.13 15.36 14.97
N GLN A 39 -1.70 16.42 15.53
CA GLN A 39 -3.10 16.77 15.31
C GLN A 39 -3.39 17.02 13.83
N TRP A 40 -2.56 17.84 13.18
CA TRP A 40 -2.65 18.07 11.73
C TRP A 40 -2.65 16.74 10.93
N ALA A 41 -1.79 15.79 11.28
CA ALA A 41 -1.73 14.52 10.56
C ALA A 41 -3.02 13.71 10.69
N TYR A 42 -3.61 13.65 11.89
CA TYR A 42 -4.89 12.95 12.09
C TYR A 42 -6.05 13.65 11.39
N GLU A 43 -6.12 14.97 11.46
CA GLU A 43 -7.13 15.75 10.73
C GLU A 43 -6.99 15.55 9.20
N THR A 44 -5.77 15.55 8.70
CA THR A 44 -5.47 15.27 7.28
C THR A 44 -5.92 13.86 6.87
N ILE A 45 -5.65 12.84 7.70
CA ILE A 45 -6.08 11.46 7.46
C ILE A 45 -7.62 11.38 7.43
N ASP A 46 -8.30 11.99 8.39
CA ASP A 46 -9.76 11.94 8.45
C ASP A 46 -10.41 12.67 7.27
N ALA A 47 -9.91 13.84 6.91
CA ALA A 47 -10.36 14.58 5.74
C ALA A 47 -10.15 13.81 4.43
N ALA A 48 -8.96 13.21 4.24
CA ALA A 48 -8.66 12.39 3.08
C ALA A 48 -9.54 11.13 3.03
N THR A 49 -9.76 10.49 4.17
CA THR A 49 -10.65 9.32 4.28
C THR A 49 -12.06 9.66 3.82
N THR A 50 -12.60 10.80 4.28
CA THR A 50 -13.93 11.26 3.88
C THR A 50 -13.97 11.57 2.38
N ALA A 51 -12.95 12.26 1.85
CA ALA A 51 -12.89 12.66 0.44
C ALA A 51 -12.90 11.44 -0.50
N ILE A 52 -12.09 10.41 -0.21
CA ILE A 52 -12.06 9.19 -1.04
C ILE A 52 -13.39 8.42 -1.00
N ALA A 53 -14.14 8.47 0.09
CA ALA A 53 -15.45 7.82 0.18
C ALA A 53 -16.52 8.52 -0.66
N GLN A 54 -16.35 9.80 -1.00
CA GLN A 54 -17.32 10.58 -1.77
C GLN A 54 -17.08 10.57 -3.28
N SER A 55 -15.87 10.20 -3.74
CA SER A 55 -15.48 10.25 -5.15
C SER A 55 -14.79 8.97 -5.61
N GLY A 56 -15.32 8.37 -6.69
CA GLY A 56 -14.70 7.19 -7.30
C GLY A 56 -13.29 7.46 -7.83
N ASP A 57 -13.05 8.64 -8.40
CA ASP A 57 -11.73 9.01 -8.91
C ASP A 57 -10.71 9.18 -7.76
N GLU A 58 -11.09 9.83 -6.67
CA GLU A 58 -10.24 9.96 -5.48
C GLU A 58 -10.01 8.59 -4.81
N PHE A 59 -11.03 7.74 -4.81
CA PHE A 59 -10.90 6.36 -4.32
C PHE A 59 -9.91 5.55 -5.16
N GLN A 60 -9.99 5.66 -6.49
CA GLN A 60 -9.03 5.00 -7.38
C GLN A 60 -7.61 5.53 -7.19
N ARG A 61 -7.43 6.85 -7.03
CA ARG A 61 -6.12 7.46 -6.71
C ARG A 61 -5.54 6.93 -5.40
N TYR A 62 -6.40 6.74 -4.38
CA TYR A 62 -5.98 6.11 -3.13
C TYR A 62 -5.49 4.67 -3.37
N LEU A 63 -6.23 3.86 -4.12
CA LEU A 63 -5.83 2.49 -4.44
C LEU A 63 -4.51 2.45 -5.23
N ASP A 64 -4.28 3.42 -6.12
CA ASP A 64 -3.02 3.56 -6.84
C ASP A 64 -1.84 3.85 -5.90
N VAL A 65 -2.02 4.71 -4.90
CA VAL A 65 -1.01 4.98 -3.88
C VAL A 65 -0.81 3.74 -3.01
N GLN A 66 -1.88 3.15 -2.49
CA GLN A 66 -1.81 1.97 -1.61
C GLN A 66 -1.14 0.78 -2.31
N SER A 67 -1.39 0.58 -3.61
CA SER A 67 -0.75 -0.49 -4.39
C SER A 67 0.77 -0.33 -4.51
N ARG A 68 1.28 0.90 -4.60
CA ARG A 68 2.73 1.19 -4.60
C ARG A 68 3.35 1.03 -3.21
N PHE A 69 2.56 1.31 -2.18
CA PHE A 69 2.98 1.32 -0.77
C PHE A 69 2.24 0.25 0.04
N ASP A 70 2.23 -0.99 -0.46
CA ASP A 70 1.50 -2.14 0.09
C ASP A 70 1.87 -2.47 1.55
N ARG A 71 3.09 -2.15 1.96
CA ARG A 71 3.60 -2.37 3.32
C ARG A 71 3.23 -1.28 4.32
N TYR A 72 2.77 -0.13 3.82
CA TYR A 72 2.36 0.98 4.68
C TYR A 72 0.90 0.81 5.12
N SER A 73 0.58 1.37 6.27
CA SER A 73 -0.80 1.41 6.75
C SER A 73 -1.69 2.27 5.86
N VAL A 74 -3.00 2.06 5.92
CA VAL A 74 -4.00 2.89 5.26
C VAL A 74 -3.78 4.38 5.59
N SER A 75 -3.56 4.70 6.87
CA SER A 75 -3.29 6.09 7.31
C SER A 75 -2.06 6.69 6.63
N ASN A 76 -0.99 5.91 6.46
CA ASN A 76 0.20 6.39 5.76
C ASN A 76 -0.03 6.55 4.25
N ALA A 77 -0.77 5.63 3.62
CA ALA A 77 -1.14 5.79 2.21
C ALA A 77 -1.99 7.05 1.98
N LEU A 78 -2.90 7.39 2.90
CA LEU A 78 -3.68 8.62 2.87
C LEU A 78 -2.81 9.87 3.06
N LEU A 79 -1.84 9.84 3.98
CA LEU A 79 -0.86 10.93 4.13
C LEU A 79 0.00 11.11 2.88
N ILE A 80 0.42 10.04 2.24
CA ILE A 80 1.16 10.09 0.97
C ILE A 80 0.27 10.64 -0.14
N LEU A 81 -0.98 10.17 -0.24
CA LEU A 81 -1.95 10.65 -1.22
C LEU A 81 -2.14 12.17 -1.17
N THR A 82 -2.24 12.73 0.03
CA THR A 82 -2.49 14.18 0.21
C THR A 82 -1.26 15.04 0.01
N GLN A 83 -0.06 14.54 0.35
CA GLN A 83 1.16 15.32 0.31
C GLN A 83 1.98 15.10 -0.96
N ARG A 84 2.01 13.85 -1.45
CA ARG A 84 2.82 13.48 -2.62
C ARG A 84 2.27 12.23 -3.34
N PRO A 85 1.13 12.35 -4.02
CA PRO A 85 0.43 11.21 -4.64
C PRO A 85 1.26 10.47 -5.70
N GLU A 86 2.23 11.14 -6.32
CA GLU A 86 3.12 10.57 -7.33
C GLU A 86 4.35 9.85 -6.76
N ALA A 87 4.53 9.86 -5.44
CA ALA A 87 5.67 9.19 -4.79
C ALA A 87 5.75 7.70 -5.18
N THR A 88 6.98 7.22 -5.36
CA THR A 88 7.23 5.83 -5.79
C THR A 88 8.15 5.06 -4.85
N ARG A 89 9.15 5.72 -4.29
CA ARG A 89 10.11 5.14 -3.34
C ARG A 89 10.50 6.20 -2.32
N ILE A 90 10.10 5.97 -1.08
CA ILE A 90 10.32 6.93 0.01
C ILE A 90 11.30 6.40 1.03
N ALA A 91 12.15 7.29 1.54
CA ALA A 91 13.03 7.01 2.68
C ALA A 91 13.33 8.32 3.43
N GLU A 92 13.91 8.17 4.63
CA GLU A 92 14.40 9.26 5.42
C GLU A 92 15.64 9.90 4.79
N PHE A 93 15.97 11.10 5.25
CA PHE A 93 17.17 11.82 4.81
C PHE A 93 18.45 10.99 5.02
N ASP A 94 18.62 10.43 6.21
CA ASP A 94 19.82 9.65 6.55
C ASP A 94 19.89 8.33 5.76
N SER A 95 18.75 7.65 5.58
CA SER A 95 18.69 6.43 4.78
C SER A 95 19.05 6.68 3.30
N TRP A 96 18.69 7.83 2.73
CA TRP A 96 19.13 8.22 1.39
C TRP A 96 20.64 8.48 1.36
N LYS A 97 21.14 9.19 2.36
CA LYS A 97 22.58 9.50 2.50
C LYS A 97 23.43 8.23 2.63
N GLU A 98 22.99 7.27 3.42
CA GLU A 98 23.66 5.95 3.55
C GLU A 98 23.76 5.18 2.22
N GLN A 99 22.77 5.38 1.34
CA GLN A 99 22.76 4.81 -0.01
C GLN A 99 23.61 5.64 -1.01
N GLY A 100 24.30 6.69 -0.57
CA GLY A 100 25.05 7.60 -1.44
C GLY A 100 24.17 8.53 -2.29
N VAL A 101 22.90 8.68 -1.90
CA VAL A 101 21.91 9.49 -2.60
C VAL A 101 21.57 10.70 -1.75
N PHE A 102 21.56 11.89 -2.34
CA PHE A 102 21.35 13.13 -1.61
C PHE A 102 20.04 13.80 -2.00
N ILE A 103 19.36 14.40 -1.03
CA ILE A 103 18.18 15.24 -1.28
C ILE A 103 18.61 16.51 -2.00
N ARG A 104 17.92 16.87 -3.08
CA ARG A 104 18.21 18.09 -3.83
C ARG A 104 17.91 19.33 -2.99
N ARG A 105 18.68 20.38 -3.24
CA ARG A 105 18.50 21.66 -2.53
C ARG A 105 17.10 22.21 -2.74
N LYS A 106 16.49 22.74 -1.68
CA LYS A 106 15.11 23.29 -1.61
C LYS A 106 13.99 22.27 -1.73
N GLU A 107 14.27 20.97 -1.73
CA GLU A 107 13.20 19.97 -1.64
C GLU A 107 12.62 19.94 -0.22
N THR A 108 11.31 19.84 -0.15
CA THR A 108 10.56 19.71 1.10
C THR A 108 10.08 18.27 1.28
N GLY A 109 10.44 17.69 2.42
CA GLY A 109 9.94 16.34 2.76
C GLY A 109 8.49 16.36 3.22
N PHE A 110 7.87 15.22 3.22
CA PHE A 110 6.49 15.00 3.68
C PHE A 110 6.47 14.02 4.86
N TYR A 111 5.33 13.91 5.54
CA TYR A 111 5.25 13.19 6.80
C TYR A 111 4.45 11.90 6.69
N ILE A 112 4.92 10.87 7.39
CA ILE A 112 4.19 9.62 7.65
C ILE A 112 4.15 9.35 9.16
N LEU A 113 3.28 8.43 9.57
CA LEU A 113 3.22 7.93 10.94
C LEU A 113 4.17 6.74 11.11
N GLU A 114 4.98 6.77 12.15
CA GLU A 114 5.83 5.66 12.58
C GLU A 114 5.38 5.20 13.98
N PRO A 115 5.29 3.88 14.24
CA PRO A 115 5.03 3.38 15.59
C PRO A 115 6.08 3.90 16.56
N GLY A 116 5.61 4.45 17.68
CA GLY A 116 6.44 4.90 18.79
C GLY A 116 6.35 3.94 19.98
N GLU A 117 6.37 4.49 21.18
CA GLU A 117 6.32 3.70 22.41
C GLU A 117 4.92 3.16 22.69
N GLU A 118 4.87 1.98 23.30
CA GLU A 118 3.66 1.43 23.87
C GLU A 118 3.28 2.21 25.13
N TYR A 119 1.99 2.44 25.33
CA TYR A 119 1.46 3.06 26.54
C TYR A 119 0.22 2.30 27.03
N ARG A 120 0.01 2.33 28.34
CA ARG A 120 -1.21 1.79 28.95
C ARG A 120 -2.33 2.82 28.91
N ARG A 121 -3.49 2.41 28.43
CA ARG A 121 -4.72 3.20 28.51
C ARG A 121 -5.36 3.08 29.90
N GLU A 122 -6.29 3.97 30.20
CA GLU A 122 -7.03 3.97 31.47
C GLU A 122 -7.85 2.69 31.68
N ASP A 123 -8.31 2.06 30.60
CA ASP A 123 -9.02 0.77 30.62
C ASP A 123 -8.09 -0.45 30.79
N GLY A 124 -6.79 -0.22 30.98
CA GLY A 124 -5.77 -1.25 31.15
C GLY A 124 -5.27 -1.88 29.84
N SER A 125 -5.82 -1.54 28.68
CA SER A 125 -5.35 -2.00 27.37
C SER A 125 -4.04 -1.30 26.99
N THR A 126 -3.25 -1.95 26.13
CA THR A 126 -2.03 -1.37 25.57
C THR A 126 -2.36 -0.61 24.27
N GLY A 127 -1.87 0.62 24.17
CA GLY A 127 -1.89 1.42 22.94
C GLY A 127 -0.48 1.63 22.41
N ILE A 128 -0.36 1.92 21.12
CA ILE A 128 0.89 2.34 20.49
C ILE A 128 0.77 3.83 20.17
N SER A 129 1.74 4.61 20.62
CA SER A 129 1.86 6.00 20.20
C SER A 129 2.39 6.06 18.77
N TYR A 130 2.10 7.15 18.05
CA TYR A 130 2.65 7.37 16.73
C TYR A 130 3.43 8.67 16.69
N ASN A 131 4.62 8.61 16.12
CA ASN A 131 5.44 9.77 15.83
C ASN A 131 5.36 10.11 14.35
N LEU A 132 5.55 11.37 14.02
CA LEU A 132 5.67 11.79 12.63
C LEU A 132 7.12 11.71 12.19
N LYS A 133 7.31 11.11 11.03
CA LYS A 133 8.61 10.88 10.42
C LYS A 133 8.65 11.58 9.08
N LYS A 134 9.68 12.39 8.86
CA LYS A 134 9.86 13.13 7.61
C LYS A 134 10.51 12.25 6.56
N MET A 135 9.86 12.13 5.41
CA MET A 135 10.27 11.29 4.29
C MET A 135 10.54 12.13 3.05
N PHE A 136 11.31 11.56 2.14
CA PHE A 136 11.60 12.12 0.82
C PHE A 136 11.41 11.03 -0.23
N ASP A 137 10.78 11.38 -1.35
CA ASP A 137 10.68 10.48 -2.49
C ASP A 137 11.96 10.48 -3.31
N ILE A 138 12.27 9.37 -3.97
CA ILE A 138 13.43 9.24 -4.87
C ILE A 138 13.48 10.35 -5.92
N ALA A 139 12.33 10.83 -6.40
CA ALA A 139 12.23 11.94 -7.33
C ALA A 139 12.74 13.27 -6.74
N GLN A 140 12.92 13.39 -5.42
CA GLN A 140 13.49 14.56 -4.73
C GLN A 140 14.99 14.45 -4.53
N THR A 141 15.61 13.39 -5.01
CA THR A 141 17.01 13.08 -4.73
C THR A 141 17.90 13.29 -5.95
N THR A 142 19.21 13.18 -5.74
CA THR A 142 20.23 13.14 -6.81
C THR A 142 20.28 11.80 -7.53
N ALA A 143 19.58 10.77 -7.03
CA ALA A 143 19.41 9.56 -7.81
C ALA A 143 18.76 9.93 -9.13
N ASN A 144 19.34 9.48 -10.22
CA ASN A 144 18.68 9.51 -11.52
C ASN A 144 17.87 8.20 -11.61
N PRO A 145 16.59 8.18 -11.21
CA PRO A 145 15.79 7.00 -11.40
C PRO A 145 15.72 6.84 -12.92
N LYS A 146 16.56 5.97 -13.48
CA LYS A 146 16.21 5.39 -14.76
C LYS A 146 14.79 4.89 -14.54
N PRO A 147 13.82 5.21 -15.41
CA PRO A 147 12.55 4.54 -15.40
C PRO A 147 12.85 3.06 -15.69
N GLU A 148 13.26 2.33 -14.67
CA GLU A 148 13.20 0.90 -14.71
C GLU A 148 11.73 0.60 -14.82
N GLN A 149 11.31 0.31 -16.06
CA GLN A 149 10.08 -0.45 -16.21
C GLN A 149 10.28 -1.67 -15.30
N PRO A 150 9.47 -1.83 -14.27
CA PRO A 150 9.62 -2.99 -13.40
C PRO A 150 9.61 -4.20 -14.31
N ALA A 151 10.68 -5.00 -14.28
CA ALA A 151 10.74 -6.24 -15.04
C ALA A 151 9.69 -7.17 -14.44
N TYR A 152 8.47 -7.03 -14.91
CA TYR A 152 7.38 -7.92 -14.52
C TYR A 152 7.66 -9.32 -15.06
N PRO A 153 7.35 -10.36 -14.28
CA PRO A 153 7.38 -11.73 -14.79
C PRO A 153 6.48 -11.86 -16.01
N ASP A 154 6.76 -12.80 -16.89
CA ASP A 154 5.84 -13.15 -17.97
C ASP A 154 4.47 -13.61 -17.41
N ASP A 155 3.46 -13.59 -18.25
CA ASP A 155 2.08 -13.90 -17.86
C ASP A 155 1.94 -15.27 -17.20
N ARG A 156 2.62 -16.28 -17.74
CA ARG A 156 2.60 -17.64 -17.19
C ARG A 156 3.19 -17.67 -15.77
N MET A 157 4.29 -16.96 -15.57
CA MET A 157 4.94 -16.88 -14.28
C MET A 157 4.10 -16.08 -13.27
N ARG A 158 3.42 -15.01 -13.71
CA ARG A 158 2.49 -14.24 -12.86
C ARG A 158 1.33 -15.11 -12.38
N ILE A 159 0.68 -15.84 -13.29
CA ILE A 159 -0.43 -16.74 -12.95
C ILE A 159 0.06 -17.86 -12.01
N LYS A 160 1.21 -18.47 -12.32
CA LYS A 160 1.80 -19.50 -11.45
C LYS A 160 2.09 -18.96 -10.04
N ALA A 161 2.62 -17.74 -9.94
CA ALA A 161 2.90 -17.11 -8.65
C ALA A 161 1.61 -16.79 -7.88
N LEU A 162 0.54 -16.37 -8.57
CA LEU A 162 -0.76 -16.11 -7.96
C LEU A 162 -1.40 -17.39 -7.39
N MET A 163 -1.23 -18.51 -8.09
CA MET A 163 -1.75 -19.81 -7.66
C MET A 163 -0.88 -20.48 -6.57
N ASP A 164 0.37 -20.05 -6.40
CA ASP A 164 1.27 -20.66 -5.43
C ASP A 164 0.73 -20.50 -4.00
N ARG A 165 0.60 -21.65 -3.31
CA ARG A 165 0.06 -21.69 -1.93
C ARG A 165 -1.28 -20.94 -1.79
N ALA A 166 -2.13 -21.03 -2.80
CA ALA A 166 -3.50 -20.52 -2.69
C ALA A 166 -4.21 -21.09 -1.44
N PRO A 167 -5.06 -20.31 -0.75
CA PRO A 167 -5.74 -20.75 0.46
C PRO A 167 -6.74 -21.89 0.21
N VAL A 168 -7.16 -22.06 -1.05
CA VAL A 168 -8.12 -23.09 -1.49
C VAL A 168 -7.67 -23.69 -2.82
N PRO A 169 -8.12 -24.93 -3.14
CA PRO A 169 -7.89 -25.53 -4.44
C PRO A 169 -8.48 -24.72 -5.59
N ILE A 170 -7.77 -24.67 -6.71
CA ILE A 170 -8.23 -24.03 -7.95
C ILE A 170 -8.45 -25.13 -8.99
N VAL A 171 -9.66 -25.22 -9.50
CA VAL A 171 -10.06 -26.23 -10.48
C VAL A 171 -10.52 -25.58 -11.78
N ILE A 172 -10.19 -26.21 -12.91
CA ILE A 172 -10.66 -25.73 -14.20
C ILE A 172 -12.01 -26.42 -14.48
N GLY A 173 -13.04 -25.62 -14.79
CA GLY A 173 -14.37 -26.12 -15.04
C GLY A 173 -15.09 -25.38 -16.14
N ASP A 174 -15.99 -26.08 -16.81
CA ASP A 174 -16.84 -25.54 -17.89
C ASP A 174 -18.27 -25.24 -17.39
N SER A 175 -18.51 -25.40 -16.09
CA SER A 175 -19.84 -25.24 -15.46
C SER A 175 -20.21 -23.80 -15.14
N LEU A 176 -19.31 -22.83 -15.38
CA LEU A 176 -19.58 -21.42 -15.10
C LEU A 176 -20.45 -20.79 -16.20
N PRO A 177 -21.38 -19.89 -15.85
CA PRO A 177 -22.13 -19.08 -16.82
C PRO A 177 -21.19 -18.33 -17.77
N PRO A 178 -21.57 -18.04 -19.04
CA PRO A 178 -20.72 -17.41 -20.04
C PRO A 178 -20.08 -16.09 -19.61
N GLU A 179 -20.75 -15.30 -18.80
CA GLU A 179 -20.30 -14.01 -18.27
C GLU A 179 -19.34 -14.13 -17.06
N MET A 180 -19.22 -15.34 -16.51
CA MET A 180 -18.43 -15.56 -15.27
C MET A 180 -17.09 -16.22 -15.60
N HIS A 181 -16.00 -15.56 -15.26
CA HIS A 181 -14.64 -16.00 -15.56
C HIS A 181 -14.08 -16.95 -14.49
N ALA A 182 -14.36 -16.70 -13.22
CA ALA A 182 -14.02 -17.54 -12.10
C ALA A 182 -15.06 -17.37 -10.99
N LEU A 183 -15.12 -18.34 -10.06
CA LEU A 183 -16.04 -18.30 -8.92
C LEU A 183 -15.43 -19.03 -7.71
N TYR A 184 -15.30 -18.33 -6.60
CA TYR A 184 -15.08 -18.95 -5.30
C TYR A 184 -16.39 -19.54 -4.77
N GLN A 185 -16.36 -20.81 -4.41
CA GLN A 185 -17.48 -21.57 -3.85
C GLN A 185 -17.22 -21.80 -2.35
N PRO A 186 -17.93 -21.10 -1.44
CA PRO A 186 -17.68 -21.21 0.00
C PRO A 186 -17.96 -22.61 0.54
N ASP A 187 -19.03 -23.26 0.06
CA ASP A 187 -19.49 -24.58 0.54
C ASP A 187 -18.45 -25.67 0.31
N THR A 188 -17.79 -25.65 -0.84
CA THR A 188 -16.76 -26.63 -1.24
C THR A 188 -15.36 -26.13 -1.02
N ARG A 189 -15.20 -24.86 -0.63
CA ARG A 189 -13.93 -24.15 -0.42
C ARG A 189 -12.95 -24.35 -1.58
N ASN A 190 -13.40 -24.09 -2.80
CA ASN A 190 -12.58 -24.13 -4.01
C ASN A 190 -12.89 -22.92 -4.90
N ILE A 191 -12.00 -22.68 -5.87
CA ILE A 191 -12.23 -21.72 -6.96
C ILE A 191 -12.36 -22.50 -8.26
N VAL A 192 -13.47 -22.28 -8.97
CA VAL A 192 -13.64 -22.76 -10.35
C VAL A 192 -13.22 -21.65 -11.29
N ILE A 193 -12.37 -21.97 -12.27
CA ILE A 193 -11.93 -21.03 -13.32
C ILE A 193 -12.27 -21.60 -14.70
N ARG A 194 -12.73 -20.73 -15.60
CA ARG A 194 -13.09 -21.07 -16.99
C ARG A 194 -11.85 -21.29 -17.84
N ARG A 195 -11.97 -22.16 -18.87
CA ARG A 195 -10.98 -22.34 -19.94
C ARG A 195 -11.05 -21.24 -20.98
N GLY A 196 -9.97 -21.08 -21.73
CA GLY A 196 -9.93 -20.30 -22.98
C GLY A 196 -9.86 -18.79 -22.81
N MET A 197 -9.59 -18.30 -21.61
CA MET A 197 -9.36 -16.87 -21.37
C MET A 197 -7.90 -16.47 -21.67
N ASP A 198 -7.67 -15.18 -21.95
CA ASP A 198 -6.33 -14.64 -21.97
C ASP A 198 -5.71 -14.56 -20.56
N ALA A 199 -4.39 -14.38 -20.53
CA ALA A 199 -3.65 -14.40 -19.27
C ALA A 199 -4.03 -13.24 -18.33
N GLY A 200 -4.37 -12.07 -18.88
CA GLY A 200 -4.78 -10.91 -18.12
C GLY A 200 -6.15 -11.14 -17.45
N ASP A 201 -7.10 -11.71 -18.19
CA ASP A 201 -8.42 -12.07 -17.67
C ASP A 201 -8.33 -13.16 -16.62
N ILE A 202 -7.50 -14.19 -16.85
CA ILE A 202 -7.22 -15.22 -15.84
C ILE A 202 -6.69 -14.58 -14.56
N PHE A 203 -5.70 -13.69 -14.67
CA PHE A 203 -5.11 -13.06 -13.50
C PHE A 203 -6.13 -12.20 -12.74
N ARG A 204 -6.88 -11.34 -13.43
CA ARG A 204 -7.89 -10.46 -12.82
C ARG A 204 -8.99 -11.25 -12.11
N ALA A 205 -9.57 -12.22 -12.80
CA ALA A 205 -10.64 -13.06 -12.26
C ALA A 205 -10.15 -13.89 -11.07
N LEU A 206 -9.00 -14.54 -11.20
CA LEU A 206 -8.45 -15.38 -10.15
C LEU A 206 -8.02 -14.55 -8.93
N ALA A 207 -7.44 -13.36 -9.12
CA ALA A 207 -7.09 -12.47 -8.02
C ALA A 207 -8.32 -12.03 -7.23
N GLN A 208 -9.45 -11.75 -7.90
CA GLN A 208 -10.69 -11.39 -7.22
C GLN A 208 -11.28 -12.57 -6.44
N GLU A 209 -11.29 -13.76 -7.01
CA GLU A 209 -11.84 -14.93 -6.32
C GLU A 209 -10.92 -15.44 -5.20
N LEU A 210 -9.61 -15.29 -5.33
CA LEU A 210 -8.67 -15.53 -4.23
C LEU A 210 -8.88 -14.53 -3.09
N ALA A 211 -9.15 -13.26 -3.40
CA ALA A 211 -9.48 -12.29 -2.36
C ALA A 211 -10.76 -12.68 -1.62
N HIS A 212 -11.78 -13.21 -2.30
CA HIS A 212 -12.96 -13.77 -1.66
C HIS A 212 -12.60 -14.94 -0.73
N ALA A 213 -11.70 -15.83 -1.16
CA ALA A 213 -11.27 -16.98 -0.36
C ALA A 213 -10.44 -16.54 0.87
N GLU A 214 -9.62 -15.48 0.77
CA GLU A 214 -8.89 -14.88 1.92
C GLU A 214 -9.85 -14.25 2.93
N LEU A 215 -10.92 -13.63 2.45
CA LEU A 215 -11.91 -12.94 3.28
C LEU A 215 -12.89 -13.92 3.96
N ASP A 216 -12.98 -15.16 3.48
CA ASP A 216 -13.74 -16.23 4.11
C ASP A 216 -12.92 -16.95 5.18
N ARG A 217 -13.11 -16.56 6.42
CA ARG A 217 -12.45 -17.15 7.59
C ARG A 217 -12.99 -18.54 7.98
N GLY A 218 -14.02 -19.02 7.28
CA GLY A 218 -14.69 -20.31 7.60
C GLY A 218 -15.50 -20.28 8.90
N ASP A 219 -15.84 -19.11 9.42
CA ASP A 219 -16.61 -18.90 10.66
C ASP A 219 -18.12 -18.74 10.41
N GLY A 220 -18.56 -18.97 9.18
CA GLY A 220 -19.95 -18.83 8.75
C GLY A 220 -20.44 -17.39 8.58
N ARG A 221 -19.58 -16.39 8.72
CA ARG A 221 -19.92 -14.97 8.58
C ARG A 221 -19.64 -14.41 7.19
N TYR A 222 -19.02 -15.22 6.32
CA TYR A 222 -18.71 -14.77 4.97
C TYR A 222 -20.01 -14.50 4.18
N SER A 223 -20.04 -13.38 3.50
CA SER A 223 -21.08 -12.99 2.55
C SER A 223 -20.44 -12.45 1.29
N ARG A 224 -20.65 -13.11 0.16
CA ARG A 224 -20.10 -12.66 -1.13
C ARG A 224 -20.54 -11.23 -1.46
N SER A 225 -21.83 -10.91 -1.26
CA SER A 225 -22.35 -9.56 -1.54
C SER A 225 -21.67 -8.48 -0.68
N HIS A 226 -21.35 -8.79 0.57
CA HIS A 226 -20.63 -7.87 1.46
C HIS A 226 -19.18 -7.64 0.99
N PHE A 227 -18.50 -8.70 0.58
CA PHE A 227 -17.07 -8.63 0.24
C PHE A 227 -16.78 -8.40 -1.25
N THR A 228 -17.80 -8.29 -2.12
CA THR A 228 -17.58 -8.11 -3.56
C THR A 228 -16.72 -6.89 -3.87
N PHE A 229 -17.00 -5.75 -3.23
CA PHE A 229 -16.22 -4.52 -3.46
C PHE A 229 -14.79 -4.63 -2.89
N HIS A 230 -14.63 -5.29 -1.74
CA HIS A 230 -13.30 -5.53 -1.16
C HIS A 230 -12.42 -6.38 -2.06
N ALA A 231 -12.98 -7.49 -2.56
CA ALA A 231 -12.27 -8.39 -3.47
C ALA A 231 -11.92 -7.71 -4.80
N TYR A 232 -12.82 -6.87 -5.32
CA TYR A 232 -12.58 -6.07 -6.51
C TYR A 232 -11.42 -5.08 -6.32
N CYS A 233 -11.39 -4.35 -5.20
CA CYS A 233 -10.30 -3.44 -4.85
C CYS A 233 -8.97 -4.18 -4.62
N ALA A 234 -9.00 -5.33 -3.94
CA ALA A 234 -7.81 -6.15 -3.72
C ALA A 234 -7.23 -6.66 -5.05
N SER A 235 -8.09 -7.14 -5.97
CA SER A 235 -7.69 -7.54 -7.33
C SER A 235 -7.06 -6.38 -8.11
N TYR A 236 -7.68 -5.19 -8.07
CA TYR A 236 -7.12 -3.99 -8.70
C TYR A 236 -5.71 -3.67 -8.19
N MET A 237 -5.54 -3.58 -6.86
CA MET A 237 -4.24 -3.29 -6.26
C MET A 237 -3.20 -4.33 -6.65
N LEU A 238 -3.56 -5.60 -6.67
CA LEU A 238 -2.67 -6.68 -7.08
C LEU A 238 -2.27 -6.57 -8.55
N CYS A 239 -3.23 -6.28 -9.45
CA CYS A 239 -2.96 -6.04 -10.87
C CYS A 239 -1.97 -4.89 -11.07
N LYS A 240 -2.15 -3.77 -10.36
CA LYS A 240 -1.22 -2.62 -10.39
C LYS A 240 0.19 -3.03 -9.96
N GLN A 241 0.33 -3.81 -8.88
CA GLN A 241 1.63 -4.25 -8.36
C GLN A 241 2.38 -5.17 -9.32
N PHE A 242 1.66 -6.00 -10.06
CA PHE A 242 2.27 -6.99 -10.97
C PHE A 242 2.17 -6.62 -12.45
N GLY A 243 1.80 -5.38 -12.77
CA GLY A 243 1.79 -4.87 -14.15
C GLY A 243 0.77 -5.55 -15.06
N VAL A 244 -0.34 -6.00 -14.49
CA VAL A 244 -1.48 -6.50 -15.26
C VAL A 244 -2.36 -5.31 -15.63
N ASP A 245 -2.89 -5.30 -16.85
CA ASP A 245 -3.75 -4.23 -17.32
C ASP A 245 -4.97 -4.03 -16.42
N THR A 246 -5.19 -2.78 -16.02
CA THR A 246 -6.29 -2.37 -15.13
C THR A 246 -7.36 -1.55 -15.82
N SER A 247 -7.31 -1.42 -17.15
CA SER A 247 -8.23 -0.59 -17.94
C SER A 247 -9.69 -1.06 -17.88
N SER A 248 -9.94 -2.31 -17.49
CA SER A 248 -11.29 -2.86 -17.30
C SER A 248 -11.93 -2.49 -15.97
N PHE A 249 -11.13 -2.10 -14.97
CA PHE A 249 -11.67 -1.69 -13.67
C PHE A 249 -12.37 -0.33 -13.76
N ARG A 250 -13.47 -0.18 -13.01
CA ARG A 250 -14.28 1.05 -12.97
C ARG A 250 -14.59 1.42 -11.53
N PHE A 251 -14.25 2.65 -11.16
CA PHE A 251 -14.49 3.22 -9.82
C PHE A 251 -15.37 4.48 -9.87
N HIS A 252 -16.27 4.60 -10.86
CA HIS A 252 -17.14 5.78 -10.96
C HIS A 252 -18.09 5.94 -9.76
N ARG A 253 -18.28 4.89 -8.97
CA ARG A 253 -19.08 4.94 -7.75
C ARG A 253 -18.40 4.17 -6.64
N VAL A 254 -18.25 4.84 -5.50
CA VAL A 254 -17.96 4.18 -4.24
C VAL A 254 -19.28 3.68 -3.67
N PRO A 255 -19.33 2.49 -3.01
CA PRO A 255 -20.56 2.02 -2.37
C PRO A 255 -21.13 3.06 -1.41
N GLU A 256 -22.46 3.32 -1.50
CA GLU A 256 -23.15 4.31 -0.64
C GLU A 256 -22.88 4.04 0.85
N LYS A 257 -22.80 2.77 1.22
CA LYS A 257 -22.50 2.36 2.60
C LYS A 257 -21.21 3.00 3.14
N LEU A 258 -20.16 3.20 2.30
CA LEU A 258 -18.92 3.85 2.74
C LEU A 258 -19.09 5.35 2.98
N LYS A 259 -20.01 6.00 2.26
CA LYS A 259 -20.26 7.44 2.39
C LYS A 259 -20.86 7.82 3.74
N ASP A 260 -21.62 6.90 4.32
CA ASP A 260 -22.34 7.11 5.59
C ASP A 260 -21.53 6.66 6.81
N MET A 261 -20.33 6.12 6.59
CA MET A 261 -19.47 5.66 7.68
C MET A 261 -18.59 6.78 8.24
N GLU A 262 -18.29 6.67 9.53
CA GLU A 262 -17.25 7.48 10.16
C GLU A 262 -15.86 7.18 9.60
N PRO A 263 -14.95 8.16 9.55
CA PRO A 263 -13.61 7.96 8.96
C PRO A 263 -12.86 6.76 9.51
N GLN A 264 -12.99 6.46 10.78
CA GLN A 264 -12.35 5.28 11.39
C GLN A 264 -12.91 3.97 10.84
N GLN A 265 -14.22 3.90 10.59
CA GLN A 265 -14.88 2.72 10.02
C GLN A 265 -14.47 2.54 8.55
N ILE A 266 -14.40 3.61 7.77
CA ILE A 266 -13.91 3.58 6.39
C ILE A 266 -12.47 3.02 6.35
N ARG A 267 -11.59 3.52 7.21
CA ARG A 267 -10.21 3.00 7.29
C ARG A 267 -10.13 1.52 7.67
N ALA A 268 -11.06 1.03 8.49
CA ALA A 268 -11.15 -0.40 8.79
C ALA A 268 -11.49 -1.22 7.53
N GLU A 269 -12.49 -0.78 6.74
CA GLU A 269 -12.85 -1.43 5.46
C GLU A 269 -11.67 -1.39 4.46
N LEU A 270 -10.98 -0.24 4.35
CA LEU A 270 -9.78 -0.11 3.50
C LEU A 270 -8.65 -1.04 3.95
N THR A 271 -8.51 -1.26 5.26
CA THR A 271 -7.51 -2.17 5.81
C THR A 271 -7.79 -3.61 5.39
N VAL A 272 -9.06 -4.03 5.41
CA VAL A 272 -9.48 -5.35 4.93
C VAL A 272 -9.11 -5.55 3.45
N MET A 273 -9.38 -4.54 2.61
CA MET A 273 -9.02 -4.58 1.17
C MET A 273 -7.51 -4.68 0.96
N LYS A 274 -6.76 -3.83 1.69
CA LYS A 274 -5.29 -3.79 1.63
C LYS A 274 -4.68 -5.11 2.11
N ASP A 275 -5.15 -5.66 3.22
CA ASP A 275 -4.58 -6.88 3.79
C ASP A 275 -4.78 -8.08 2.86
N ALA A 276 -5.95 -8.22 2.23
CA ALA A 276 -6.21 -9.26 1.23
C ALA A 276 -5.24 -9.14 0.03
N ALA A 277 -5.03 -7.93 -0.50
CA ALA A 277 -4.08 -7.70 -1.58
C ALA A 277 -2.63 -7.98 -1.14
N HIS A 278 -2.24 -7.52 0.06
CA HIS A 278 -0.90 -7.69 0.62
C HIS A 278 -0.55 -9.17 0.83
N ASP A 279 -1.47 -9.97 1.35
CA ASP A 279 -1.22 -11.39 1.61
C ASP A 279 -1.01 -12.16 0.30
N MET A 280 -1.80 -11.89 -0.73
CA MET A 280 -1.59 -12.43 -2.08
C MET A 280 -0.25 -11.97 -2.66
N ALA A 281 0.06 -10.67 -2.62
CA ALA A 281 1.32 -10.12 -3.12
C ALA A 281 2.54 -10.72 -2.40
N ARG A 282 2.46 -10.93 -1.10
CA ARG A 282 3.52 -11.54 -0.29
C ARG A 282 3.80 -12.99 -0.72
N ARG A 283 2.76 -13.78 -0.98
CA ARG A 283 2.92 -15.15 -1.51
C ARG A 283 3.57 -15.14 -2.89
N MET A 284 3.06 -14.32 -3.80
CA MET A 284 3.60 -14.17 -5.15
C MET A 284 5.08 -13.75 -5.13
N ASN A 285 5.43 -12.72 -4.38
CA ASN A 285 6.80 -12.22 -4.27
C ASN A 285 7.76 -13.28 -3.72
N ARG A 286 7.33 -14.10 -2.75
CA ARG A 286 8.11 -15.22 -2.22
C ARG A 286 8.43 -16.23 -3.32
N MET A 287 7.42 -16.67 -4.06
CA MET A 287 7.56 -17.62 -5.16
C MET A 287 8.50 -17.08 -6.24
N LEU A 288 8.31 -15.84 -6.68
CA LEU A 288 9.12 -15.18 -7.69
C LEU A 288 10.59 -15.02 -7.25
N ALA A 289 10.83 -14.72 -5.97
CA ALA A 289 12.19 -14.65 -5.41
C ALA A 289 12.89 -16.02 -5.44
N GLN A 290 12.18 -17.08 -5.08
CA GLN A 290 12.71 -18.46 -5.15
C GLN A 290 13.07 -18.86 -6.58
N GLN A 291 12.23 -18.54 -7.56
CA GLN A 291 12.49 -18.80 -8.97
C GLN A 291 13.74 -18.06 -9.49
N ARG A 292 13.88 -16.78 -9.16
CA ARG A 292 15.08 -15.99 -9.53
C ARG A 292 16.35 -16.59 -8.91
N GLN A 293 16.28 -17.07 -7.68
CA GLN A 293 17.41 -17.68 -7.02
C GLN A 293 17.82 -19.00 -7.69
N GLN A 294 16.86 -19.85 -8.03
CA GLN A 294 17.10 -21.11 -8.76
C GLN A 294 17.72 -20.87 -10.14
N GLN A 295 17.21 -19.90 -10.91
CA GLN A 295 17.78 -19.52 -12.21
C GLN A 295 19.22 -19.04 -12.09
N ARG A 296 19.54 -18.21 -11.08
CA ARG A 296 20.92 -17.75 -10.83
C ARG A 296 21.87 -18.89 -10.46
N GLN A 297 21.39 -19.89 -9.74
CA GLN A 297 22.20 -21.08 -9.39
C GLN A 297 22.49 -21.95 -10.61
N GLN A 298 21.51 -22.13 -11.51
CA GLN A 298 21.67 -22.89 -12.75
C GLN A 298 22.58 -22.20 -13.78
N GLN A 299 22.70 -20.88 -13.73
CA GLN A 299 23.55 -20.08 -14.62
C GLN A 299 24.99 -19.92 -14.11
N ARG A 300 25.33 -20.40 -12.90
CA ARG A 300 26.72 -20.40 -12.44
C ARG A 300 27.52 -21.43 -13.23
N PRO A 301 28.62 -21.03 -13.91
CA PRO A 301 29.50 -21.99 -14.58
C PRO A 301 30.08 -22.97 -13.54
N GLU A 302 30.13 -24.23 -13.90
CA GLU A 302 30.88 -25.22 -13.10
C GLU A 302 32.30 -24.72 -12.84
N PRO A 303 32.83 -24.83 -11.62
CA PRO A 303 34.20 -24.47 -11.38
C PRO A 303 35.10 -25.37 -12.26
N ALA A 304 35.93 -24.71 -13.07
CA ALA A 304 36.92 -25.45 -13.88
C ALA A 304 37.75 -26.34 -12.96
N ARG A 305 37.73 -27.62 -13.25
CA ARG A 305 38.56 -28.63 -12.56
C ARG A 305 40.00 -28.50 -12.96
#